data_e89de2372a79d10f6a96f2b7bcaf3db6
#
_entry.id   e89de2372a79d10f6a96f2b7bcaf3db6
#
_cell.length_a   1.000
_cell.length_b   1.000
_cell.length_c   1.000
_cell.angle_alpha   90.00
_cell.angle_beta   90.00
_cell.angle_gamma   90.00
#
_symmetry.space_group_name_H-M   'P 1'
#
loop_
_entity.id
_entity.type
_entity.pdbx_description
1 polymer ?
#
loop_
_entity_poly.entity_id
_entity_poly.type
_entity_poly.pdbx_seq_one_letter_code
_entity_poly.pdbx_strand_id
1 'polypeptide(L)'
;MNYRIDLAVLSEQKNNCRFGLTVHNLSDLDVKDWSLHFAFDRFILPESLSQGELTQVGSYCSFKPSSPVLKANNHYYLEFSIQSAPFRFYSDGLNDAFIQSHHDGETSVLPVAISPIVLASPYRERNQIPEVSAAEVALIPQPNQIEFQQGSFALSRFALNNDCRIEVQSHLADKAVTWLKQ
;
A
#
# COMPACT_ATOMS: atom_id res chain seq x y z
N MET A 1 8.88 -4.20 -11.25
CA MET A 1 9.36 -4.02 -9.87
C MET A 1 10.04 -5.33 -9.47
N ASN A 2 11.25 -5.27 -8.94
CA ASN A 2 12.09 -6.45 -8.74
C ASN A 2 11.87 -7.15 -7.38
N TYR A 3 11.16 -6.49 -6.48
CA TYR A 3 10.90 -7.01 -5.14
C TYR A 3 9.42 -6.88 -4.81
N ARG A 4 8.89 -7.88 -4.10
CA ARG A 4 7.49 -7.91 -3.68
C ARG A 4 7.37 -8.53 -2.29
N ILE A 5 6.40 -8.06 -1.50
CA ILE A 5 5.98 -8.70 -0.26
C ILE A 5 4.53 -9.11 -0.32
N ASP A 6 4.28 -10.30 0.20
CA ASP A 6 2.95 -10.87 0.38
C ASP A 6 2.72 -11.09 1.87
N LEU A 7 1.61 -10.58 2.39
CA LEU A 7 1.16 -10.86 3.76
C LEU A 7 -0.07 -11.77 3.71
N ALA A 8 0.06 -12.96 4.26
CA ALA A 8 -1.02 -13.94 4.35
C ALA A 8 -1.54 -14.05 5.79
N VAL A 9 -2.86 -14.07 5.95
CA VAL A 9 -3.51 -14.36 7.22
C VAL A 9 -3.54 -15.87 7.40
N LEU A 10 -2.80 -16.41 8.38
CA LEU A 10 -2.74 -17.85 8.68
C LEU A 10 -3.84 -18.26 9.65
N SER A 11 -4.12 -17.45 10.65
CA SER A 11 -5.23 -17.66 11.56
C SER A 11 -5.73 -16.34 12.16
N GLU A 12 -7.03 -16.26 12.40
CA GLU A 12 -7.68 -15.12 13.03
C GLU A 12 -8.49 -15.59 14.23
N GLN A 13 -8.03 -15.23 15.41
CA GLN A 13 -8.77 -15.39 16.67
C GLN A 13 -9.01 -14.00 17.27
N LYS A 14 -9.99 -13.89 18.18
CA LYS A 14 -10.45 -12.60 18.69
C LYS A 14 -9.35 -11.64 19.16
N ASN A 15 -8.27 -12.15 19.73
CA ASN A 15 -7.16 -11.37 20.29
C ASN A 15 -5.79 -11.91 19.87
N ASN A 16 -5.72 -12.76 18.85
CA ASN A 16 -4.48 -13.32 18.35
C ASN A 16 -4.65 -13.66 16.88
N CYS A 17 -3.96 -12.93 16.03
CA CYS A 17 -3.93 -13.20 14.61
C CYS A 17 -2.50 -13.55 14.21
N ARG A 18 -2.34 -14.64 13.44
CA ARG A 18 -1.05 -15.11 12.95
C ARG A 18 -0.93 -14.86 11.46
N PHE A 19 0.24 -14.43 11.05
CA PHE A 19 0.52 -14.03 9.67
C PHE A 19 1.76 -14.74 9.14
N GLY A 20 1.76 -14.97 7.83
CA GLY A 20 2.95 -15.33 7.07
C GLY A 20 3.36 -14.17 6.17
N LEU A 21 4.60 -13.71 6.29
CA LEU A 21 5.18 -12.69 5.44
C LEU A 21 6.19 -13.32 4.50
N THR A 22 6.02 -13.11 3.20
CA THR A 22 6.94 -13.59 2.18
C THR A 22 7.58 -12.40 1.46
N VAL A 23 8.90 -12.34 1.46
CA VAL A 23 9.69 -11.34 0.75
C VAL A 23 10.27 -11.99 -0.49
N HIS A 24 9.82 -11.56 -1.68
CA HIS A 24 10.27 -12.10 -2.96
C HIS A 24 11.36 -11.22 -3.56
N ASN A 25 12.45 -11.85 -3.98
CA ASN A 25 13.41 -11.27 -4.90
C ASN A 25 13.12 -11.83 -6.31
N LEU A 26 12.56 -11.00 -7.16
CA LEU A 26 12.21 -11.33 -8.56
C LEU A 26 13.30 -10.90 -9.54
N SER A 27 14.44 -10.41 -9.04
CA SER A 27 15.59 -10.01 -9.84
C SER A 27 16.58 -11.18 -10.03
N ASP A 28 17.47 -11.01 -11.00
CA ASP A 28 18.54 -11.97 -11.27
C ASP A 28 19.78 -11.78 -10.38
N LEU A 29 19.72 -10.87 -9.41
CA LEU A 29 20.83 -10.54 -8.52
C LEU A 29 20.49 -10.91 -7.06
N ASP A 30 21.47 -11.43 -6.35
CA ASP A 30 21.41 -11.63 -4.91
C ASP A 30 21.42 -10.26 -4.19
N VAL A 31 20.57 -10.09 -3.17
CA VAL A 31 20.63 -8.95 -2.25
C VAL A 31 21.34 -9.39 -0.98
N LYS A 32 22.47 -8.74 -0.69
CA LYS A 32 23.32 -9.06 0.46
C LYS A 32 23.13 -8.06 1.58
N ASP A 33 23.36 -8.50 2.81
CA ASP A 33 23.27 -7.68 4.03
C ASP A 33 22.05 -6.76 4.01
N TRP A 34 20.90 -7.38 4.00
CA TRP A 34 19.63 -6.70 3.78
C TRP A 34 18.75 -6.63 5.03
N SER A 35 17.91 -5.63 5.06
CA SER A 35 16.82 -5.50 6.03
C SER A 35 15.55 -5.07 5.31
N LEU A 36 14.39 -5.49 5.82
CA LEU A 36 13.09 -5.07 5.32
C LEU A 36 12.52 -3.99 6.24
N HIS A 37 12.06 -2.90 5.65
CA HIS A 37 11.40 -1.80 6.34
C HIS A 37 9.98 -1.65 5.82
N PHE A 38 9.01 -1.53 6.71
CA PHE A 38 7.61 -1.41 6.32
C PHE A 38 6.78 -0.68 7.39
N ALA A 39 5.64 -0.14 6.99
CA ALA A 39 4.67 0.42 7.91
C ALA A 39 3.57 -0.61 8.24
N PHE A 40 3.27 -0.78 9.52
CA PHE A 40 2.27 -1.71 10.00
C PHE A 40 1.62 -1.17 11.28
N ASP A 41 0.32 -0.94 11.26
CA ASP A 41 -0.40 -0.27 12.35
C ASP A 41 -0.74 -1.18 13.54
N ARG A 42 -0.36 -2.45 13.47
CA ARG A 42 -0.57 -3.41 14.55
C ARG A 42 0.76 -3.73 15.24
N PHE A 43 0.70 -3.92 16.56
CA PHE A 43 1.89 -4.30 17.30
C PHE A 43 2.20 -5.79 17.09
N ILE A 44 3.38 -6.06 16.53
CA ILE A 44 3.89 -7.41 16.32
C ILE A 44 4.51 -7.89 17.63
N LEU A 45 4.16 -9.11 18.06
CA LEU A 45 4.75 -9.75 19.23
C LEU A 45 6.15 -10.24 18.87
N PRO A 46 7.24 -9.65 19.42
CA PRO A 46 8.61 -10.01 19.01
C PRO A 46 8.94 -11.49 19.25
N GLU A 47 8.42 -12.06 20.32
CA GLU A 47 8.60 -13.48 20.68
C GLU A 47 7.88 -14.45 19.75
N SER A 48 6.97 -13.96 18.91
CA SER A 48 6.22 -14.78 17.96
C SER A 48 6.89 -14.91 16.59
N LEU A 49 7.98 -14.20 16.36
CA LEU A 49 8.74 -14.29 15.10
C LEU A 49 9.30 -15.70 14.93
N SER A 50 9.03 -16.31 13.78
CA SER A 50 9.60 -17.62 13.46
C SER A 50 11.11 -17.57 13.20
N GLN A 51 11.61 -16.40 12.77
CA GLN A 51 13.02 -16.16 12.51
C GLN A 51 13.32 -14.67 12.32
N GLY A 52 14.60 -14.29 12.50
CA GLY A 52 15.05 -12.91 12.37
C GLY A 52 14.77 -12.07 13.61
N GLU A 53 15.01 -10.78 13.48
CA GLU A 53 14.82 -9.79 14.54
C GLU A 53 13.96 -8.64 14.02
N LEU A 54 13.02 -8.16 14.84
CA LEU A 54 12.15 -7.03 14.52
C LEU A 54 12.30 -5.94 15.57
N THR A 55 12.45 -4.73 15.10
CA THR A 55 12.27 -3.51 15.89
C THR A 55 11.06 -2.75 15.37
N GLN A 56 10.13 -2.39 16.25
CA GLN A 56 8.95 -1.61 15.90
C GLN A 56 8.85 -0.36 16.76
N VAL A 57 8.70 0.80 16.10
CA VAL A 57 8.50 2.11 16.75
C VAL A 57 7.26 2.75 16.12
N GLY A 58 6.17 2.77 16.87
CA GLY A 58 4.86 3.13 16.32
C GLY A 58 4.44 2.17 15.21
N SER A 59 4.11 2.69 14.05
CA SER A 59 3.82 1.86 12.85
C SER A 59 5.05 1.47 12.04
N TYR A 60 6.21 2.06 12.30
CA TYR A 60 7.43 1.74 11.56
C TYR A 60 8.08 0.46 12.09
N CYS A 61 8.28 -0.50 11.18
CA CYS A 61 8.91 -1.78 11.43
C CYS A 61 10.23 -1.89 10.67
N SER A 62 11.28 -2.34 11.34
CA SER A 62 12.56 -2.71 10.77
C SER A 62 12.84 -4.18 11.10
N PHE A 63 12.89 -5.01 10.08
CA PHE A 63 13.11 -6.44 10.19
C PHE A 63 14.49 -6.80 9.65
N LYS A 64 15.30 -7.46 10.48
CA LYS A 64 16.59 -8.02 10.10
C LYS A 64 16.48 -9.56 9.97
N PRO A 65 16.70 -10.13 8.77
CA PRO A 65 16.56 -11.55 8.55
C PRO A 65 17.71 -12.34 9.23
N SER A 66 17.45 -13.58 9.54
CA SER A 66 18.49 -14.51 10.01
C SER A 66 19.47 -14.91 8.89
N SER A 67 19.05 -14.83 7.63
CA SER A 67 19.90 -15.05 6.46
C SER A 67 20.37 -13.71 5.88
N PRO A 68 21.70 -13.49 5.76
CA PRO A 68 22.23 -12.22 5.24
C PRO A 68 22.06 -12.05 3.73
N VAL A 69 21.54 -13.08 3.03
CA VAL A 69 21.38 -13.05 1.58
C VAL A 69 19.97 -13.42 1.17
N LEU A 70 19.31 -12.54 0.44
CA LEU A 70 18.08 -12.82 -0.29
C LEU A 70 18.43 -13.18 -1.72
N LYS A 71 18.41 -14.48 -2.02
CA LYS A 71 18.84 -15.03 -3.32
C LYS A 71 18.01 -14.53 -4.49
N ALA A 72 18.66 -14.40 -5.65
CA ALA A 72 18.03 -14.12 -6.94
C ALA A 72 16.91 -15.13 -7.25
N ASN A 73 15.78 -14.66 -7.77
CA ASN A 73 14.63 -15.48 -8.13
C ASN A 73 14.13 -16.39 -6.98
N ASN A 74 14.26 -15.93 -5.74
CA ASN A 74 13.92 -16.70 -4.54
C ASN A 74 13.12 -15.82 -3.56
N HIS A 75 12.76 -16.40 -2.41
CA HIS A 75 12.00 -15.69 -1.38
C HIS A 75 12.54 -16.01 0.03
N TYR A 76 12.21 -15.12 0.96
CA TYR A 76 12.38 -15.29 2.40
C TYR A 76 11.02 -15.29 3.07
N TYR A 77 10.76 -16.30 3.93
CA TYR A 77 9.47 -16.45 4.60
C TYR A 77 9.65 -16.35 6.11
N LEU A 78 8.76 -15.63 6.77
CA LEU A 78 8.66 -15.59 8.22
C LEU A 78 7.21 -15.57 8.67
N GLU A 79 6.98 -15.99 9.91
CA GLU A 79 5.70 -15.91 10.58
C GLU A 79 5.79 -15.03 11.82
N PHE A 80 4.69 -14.37 12.14
CA PHE A 80 4.54 -13.59 13.36
C PHE A 80 3.08 -13.53 13.80
N SER A 81 2.86 -13.09 15.04
CA SER A 81 1.53 -12.86 15.61
C SER A 81 1.38 -11.45 16.10
N ILE A 82 0.13 -10.99 16.10
CA ILE A 82 -0.29 -9.74 16.72
C ILE A 82 -1.33 -10.04 17.79
N GLN A 83 -1.31 -9.27 18.87
CA GLN A 83 -2.35 -9.31 19.89
C GLN A 83 -3.41 -8.25 19.57
N SER A 84 -4.25 -8.52 18.59
CA SER A 84 -5.25 -7.57 18.11
C SER A 84 -6.42 -8.28 17.45
N ALA A 85 -7.47 -7.50 17.16
CA ALA A 85 -8.63 -7.95 16.40
C ALA A 85 -8.24 -8.32 14.95
N PRO A 86 -9.02 -9.22 14.31
CA PRO A 86 -8.86 -9.56 12.90
C PRO A 86 -8.89 -8.33 11.99
N PHE A 87 -8.23 -8.43 10.84
CA PHE A 87 -8.26 -7.41 9.82
C PHE A 87 -9.65 -7.28 9.20
N ARG A 88 -10.12 -6.05 9.07
CA ARG A 88 -11.44 -5.72 8.54
C ARG A 88 -11.36 -4.97 7.21
N PHE A 89 -10.26 -4.28 6.96
CA PHE A 89 -10.04 -3.44 5.81
C PHE A 89 -8.72 -3.81 5.12
N TYR A 90 -8.64 -3.57 3.83
CA TYR A 90 -7.39 -3.77 3.08
C TYR A 90 -6.25 -2.88 3.60
N SER A 91 -6.58 -1.70 4.15
CA SER A 91 -5.63 -0.79 4.77
C SER A 91 -5.07 -1.27 6.11
N ASP A 92 -5.65 -2.33 6.71
CA ASP A 92 -5.13 -2.91 7.95
C ASP A 92 -3.83 -3.72 7.72
N GLY A 93 -3.50 -4.03 6.46
CA GLY A 93 -2.30 -4.75 6.08
C GLY A 93 -1.04 -3.88 6.12
N LEU A 94 -0.02 -4.34 5.40
CA LEU A 94 1.23 -3.59 5.26
C LEU A 94 1.01 -2.34 4.40
N ASN A 95 1.60 -1.23 4.82
CA ASN A 95 1.65 0.00 4.06
C ASN A 95 3.11 0.39 3.89
N ASP A 96 3.46 0.87 2.72
CA ASP A 96 4.82 1.26 2.34
C ASP A 96 5.91 0.27 2.77
N ALA A 97 6.74 -0.12 1.84
CA ALA A 97 7.84 -1.02 2.14
C ALA A 97 9.05 -0.77 1.25
N PHE A 98 10.22 -0.99 1.80
CA PHE A 98 11.47 -1.00 1.07
C PHE A 98 12.48 -1.99 1.69
N ILE A 99 13.40 -2.46 0.87
CA ILE A 99 14.57 -3.20 1.33
C ILE A 99 15.73 -2.24 1.39
N GLN A 100 16.45 -2.23 2.50
CA GLN A 100 17.76 -1.60 2.63
C GLN A 100 18.83 -2.67 2.51
N SER A 101 19.82 -2.45 1.69
CA SER A 101 20.94 -3.37 1.45
C SER A 101 22.24 -2.64 1.63
N HIS A 102 23.21 -3.30 2.26
CA HIS A 102 24.55 -2.78 2.44
C HIS A 102 25.53 -3.63 1.64
N HIS A 103 26.26 -2.99 0.74
CA HIS A 103 27.27 -3.68 -0.07
C HIS A 103 28.46 -2.76 -0.32
N ASP A 104 29.67 -3.24 -0.03
CA ASP A 104 30.94 -2.53 -0.22
C ASP A 104 30.97 -1.11 0.41
N GLY A 105 30.30 -0.94 1.56
CA GLY A 105 30.22 0.35 2.27
C GLY A 105 29.16 1.30 1.75
N GLU A 106 28.44 0.94 0.70
CA GLU A 106 27.31 1.69 0.17
C GLU A 106 25.98 1.13 0.68
N THR A 107 25.04 2.05 0.94
CA THR A 107 23.67 1.71 1.32
C THR A 107 22.75 1.99 0.16
N SER A 108 22.01 0.96 -0.27
CA SER A 108 21.01 1.06 -1.33
C SER A 108 19.62 0.86 -0.76
N VAL A 109 18.65 1.63 -1.27
CA VAL A 109 17.23 1.51 -0.96
C VAL A 109 16.51 0.95 -2.18
N LEU A 110 15.90 -0.23 -2.01
CA LEU A 110 15.24 -0.97 -3.08
C LEU A 110 13.72 -0.92 -2.85
N PRO A 111 12.94 -0.34 -3.79
CA PRO A 111 11.51 -0.25 -3.66
C PRO A 111 10.85 -1.64 -3.75
N VAL A 112 9.85 -1.87 -2.90
CA VAL A 112 9.13 -3.14 -2.79
C VAL A 112 7.65 -2.95 -3.11
N ALA A 113 7.10 -3.79 -3.97
CA ALA A 113 5.66 -3.87 -4.19
C ALA A 113 4.99 -4.63 -3.04
N ILE A 114 3.82 -4.17 -2.61
CA ILE A 114 3.00 -4.85 -1.62
C ILE A 114 1.81 -5.48 -2.34
N SER A 115 1.63 -6.79 -2.17
CA SER A 115 0.42 -7.45 -2.65
C SER A 115 -0.76 -7.13 -1.73
N PRO A 116 -1.96 -6.89 -2.28
CA PRO A 116 -3.15 -6.69 -1.47
C PRO A 116 -3.39 -7.89 -0.54
N ILE A 117 -3.69 -7.61 0.73
CA ILE A 117 -4.02 -8.65 1.70
C ILE A 117 -5.35 -9.31 1.35
N VAL A 118 -5.42 -10.63 1.51
CA VAL A 118 -6.67 -11.37 1.35
C VAL A 118 -7.38 -11.42 2.70
N LEU A 119 -8.44 -10.64 2.84
CA LEU A 119 -9.26 -10.62 4.05
C LEU A 119 -10.08 -11.92 4.19
N ALA A 120 -10.32 -12.33 5.44
CA ALA A 120 -11.25 -13.41 5.74
C ALA A 120 -12.70 -13.00 5.40
N SER A 121 -13.53 -13.97 4.95
CA SER A 121 -14.99 -13.82 4.93
C SER A 121 -15.50 -13.71 6.38
N PRO A 122 -16.43 -12.81 6.73
CA PRO A 122 -17.27 -11.97 5.85
C PRO A 122 -16.68 -10.60 5.52
N TYR A 123 -15.50 -10.26 5.98
CA TYR A 123 -14.92 -8.92 5.76
C TYR A 123 -14.58 -8.68 4.29
N ARG A 124 -14.17 -9.72 3.56
CA ARG A 124 -13.93 -9.68 2.12
C ARG A 124 -15.18 -9.23 1.35
N GLU A 125 -16.33 -9.80 1.70
CA GLU A 125 -17.60 -9.48 1.03
C GLU A 125 -18.04 -8.03 1.27
N ARG A 126 -17.79 -7.50 2.47
CA ARG A 126 -18.08 -6.10 2.80
C ARG A 126 -17.16 -5.10 2.13
N ASN A 127 -15.95 -5.52 1.79
CA ASN A 127 -14.92 -4.68 1.15
C ASN A 127 -14.79 -5.02 -0.34
N GLN A 128 -15.74 -5.70 -0.95
CA GLN A 128 -15.76 -5.84 -2.40
C GLN A 128 -15.83 -4.44 -3.00
N ILE A 129 -14.71 -4.03 -3.60
CA ILE A 129 -14.72 -2.87 -4.49
C ILE A 129 -15.49 -3.34 -5.72
N PRO A 130 -16.64 -2.73 -6.05
CA PRO A 130 -17.30 -3.05 -7.31
C PRO A 130 -16.26 -2.95 -8.42
N GLU A 131 -16.21 -3.92 -9.33
CA GLU A 131 -15.42 -3.77 -10.55
C GLU A 131 -15.98 -2.55 -11.30
N VAL A 132 -15.40 -1.41 -11.02
CA VAL A 132 -15.66 -0.21 -11.80
C VAL A 132 -14.90 -0.43 -13.09
N SER A 133 -15.63 -0.66 -14.19
CA SER A 133 -15.05 -0.56 -15.53
C SER A 133 -14.22 0.71 -15.56
N ALA A 134 -12.98 0.63 -16.05
CA ALA A 134 -12.09 1.78 -16.12
C ALA A 134 -12.88 2.97 -16.68
N ALA A 135 -13.14 3.96 -15.85
CA ALA A 135 -13.87 5.15 -16.27
C ALA A 135 -13.01 5.81 -17.34
N GLU A 136 -13.63 6.20 -18.46
CA GLU A 136 -12.94 6.94 -19.52
C GLU A 136 -12.27 8.21 -18.99
N VAL A 137 -12.72 8.69 -17.82
CA VAL A 137 -12.15 9.82 -17.10
C VAL A 137 -11.95 9.45 -15.64
N ALA A 138 -10.70 9.50 -15.17
CA ALA A 138 -10.38 9.31 -13.76
C ALA A 138 -10.58 10.63 -13.00
N LEU A 139 -11.67 10.73 -12.24
CA LEU A 139 -11.95 11.85 -11.34
C LEU A 139 -11.79 11.43 -9.89
N ILE A 140 -11.14 12.29 -9.08
CA ILE A 140 -10.96 12.08 -7.63
C ILE A 140 -11.48 13.33 -6.89
N PRO A 141 -12.49 13.17 -6.01
CA PRO A 141 -13.27 11.97 -5.71
C PRO A 141 -14.15 11.54 -6.88
N GLN A 142 -14.43 10.23 -6.97
CA GLN A 142 -15.27 9.68 -8.03
C GLN A 142 -16.72 10.18 -7.84
N PRO A 143 -17.34 10.81 -8.87
CA PRO A 143 -18.72 11.24 -8.78
C PRO A 143 -19.71 10.07 -8.79
N ASN A 144 -20.84 10.24 -8.12
CA ASN A 144 -21.89 9.22 -8.06
C ASN A 144 -22.55 8.97 -9.43
N GLN A 145 -22.53 9.94 -10.31
CA GLN A 145 -23.09 9.85 -11.65
C GLN A 145 -22.25 10.68 -12.61
N ILE A 146 -21.97 10.13 -13.79
CA ILE A 146 -21.27 10.80 -14.89
C ILE A 146 -22.11 10.64 -16.15
N GLU A 147 -22.45 11.75 -16.79
CA GLU A 147 -23.04 11.79 -18.12
C GLU A 147 -22.02 12.32 -19.12
N PHE A 148 -21.65 11.50 -20.09
CA PHE A 148 -20.76 11.92 -21.17
C PHE A 148 -21.57 12.60 -22.26
N GLN A 149 -21.17 13.82 -22.60
CA GLN A 149 -21.74 14.55 -23.73
C GLN A 149 -20.73 14.63 -24.87
N GLN A 150 -21.24 14.82 -26.10
CA GLN A 150 -20.37 14.99 -27.24
C GLN A 150 -19.70 16.38 -27.21
N GLY A 151 -18.41 16.42 -27.46
CA GLY A 151 -17.63 17.64 -27.50
C GLY A 151 -16.29 17.51 -26.82
N SER A 152 -15.47 18.53 -26.92
CA SER A 152 -14.19 18.64 -26.22
C SER A 152 -14.03 20.03 -25.62
N PHE A 153 -13.42 20.08 -24.44
CA PHE A 153 -13.15 21.32 -23.73
C PHE A 153 -11.64 21.49 -23.53
N ALA A 154 -11.07 22.52 -24.13
CA ALA A 154 -9.64 22.80 -24.06
C ALA A 154 -9.32 23.74 -22.89
N LEU A 155 -8.97 23.20 -21.72
CA LEU A 155 -8.60 23.95 -20.51
C LEU A 155 -7.47 24.96 -20.74
N SER A 156 -6.50 24.65 -21.62
CA SER A 156 -5.37 25.52 -21.89
C SER A 156 -5.70 26.87 -22.51
N ARG A 157 -6.85 26.98 -23.19
CA ARG A 157 -7.32 28.27 -23.76
C ARG A 157 -7.95 29.17 -22.69
N PHE A 158 -8.51 28.61 -21.65
CA PHE A 158 -9.23 29.34 -20.61
C PHE A 158 -8.31 29.87 -19.51
N ALA A 159 -7.23 29.19 -19.22
CA ALA A 159 -6.23 29.64 -18.26
C ALA A 159 -5.52 30.94 -18.69
N LEU A 160 -5.52 31.25 -20.01
CA LEU A 160 -4.84 32.43 -20.55
C LEU A 160 -5.72 33.67 -20.75
N ASN A 161 -7.05 33.53 -20.82
CA ASN A 161 -7.93 34.61 -21.27
C ASN A 161 -9.00 35.07 -20.27
N ASN A 162 -9.04 34.56 -19.04
CA ASN A 162 -10.11 34.90 -18.05
C ASN A 162 -11.56 34.64 -18.50
N ASP A 163 -11.78 33.93 -19.60
CA ASP A 163 -13.11 33.71 -20.19
C ASP A 163 -13.83 32.49 -19.59
N CYS A 164 -13.21 31.82 -18.63
CA CYS A 164 -13.82 30.67 -17.97
C CYS A 164 -14.80 31.13 -16.90
N ARG A 165 -16.08 31.00 -17.18
CA ARG A 165 -17.16 31.23 -16.22
C ARG A 165 -17.51 29.92 -15.53
N ILE A 166 -17.25 29.84 -14.22
CA ILE A 166 -17.63 28.68 -13.39
C ILE A 166 -18.96 29.05 -12.73
N GLU A 167 -20.03 28.36 -13.10
CA GLU A 167 -21.35 28.51 -12.47
C GLU A 167 -21.51 27.42 -11.40
N VAL A 168 -21.88 27.83 -10.20
CA VAL A 168 -22.09 26.95 -9.05
C VAL A 168 -23.55 26.96 -8.66
N GLN A 169 -24.15 25.78 -8.63
CA GLN A 169 -25.56 25.64 -8.21
C GLN A 169 -25.70 25.34 -6.70
N SER A 170 -24.60 25.21 -5.98
CA SER A 170 -24.58 24.89 -4.54
C SER A 170 -23.60 25.76 -3.80
N HIS A 171 -24.01 26.40 -2.72
CA HIS A 171 -23.16 27.19 -1.84
C HIS A 171 -22.03 26.35 -1.17
N LEU A 172 -22.16 25.02 -1.12
CA LEU A 172 -21.14 24.14 -0.60
C LEU A 172 -19.91 24.05 -1.53
N ALA A 173 -20.07 24.36 -2.80
CA ALA A 173 -18.98 24.32 -3.78
C ALA A 173 -18.21 25.65 -3.91
N ASP A 174 -18.65 26.72 -3.25
CA ASP A 174 -18.04 28.06 -3.38
C ASP A 174 -16.54 28.07 -3.01
N LYS A 175 -16.13 27.28 -2.00
CA LYS A 175 -14.72 27.16 -1.61
C LYS A 175 -13.87 26.48 -2.69
N ALA A 176 -14.39 25.45 -3.34
CA ALA A 176 -13.71 24.76 -4.42
C ALA A 176 -13.56 25.65 -5.65
N VAL A 177 -14.60 26.43 -5.97
CA VAL A 177 -14.57 27.41 -7.07
C VAL A 177 -13.57 28.52 -6.80
N THR A 178 -13.50 29.01 -5.57
CA THR A 178 -12.53 30.05 -5.18
C THR A 178 -11.09 29.54 -5.35
N TRP A 179 -10.85 28.29 -5.02
CA TRP A 179 -9.54 27.64 -5.21
C TRP A 179 -9.19 27.46 -6.69
N LEU A 180 -10.16 27.08 -7.54
CA LEU A 180 -9.94 26.90 -8.98
C LEU A 180 -9.69 28.22 -9.74
N LYS A 181 -10.03 29.37 -9.14
CA LYS A 181 -9.82 30.71 -9.74
C LYS A 181 -8.48 31.33 -9.38
N GLN A 182 -7.67 30.69 -8.53
CA GLN A 182 -6.31 31.09 -8.18
C GLN A 182 -5.29 30.52 -9.16
#